data_650d0dcb3d60a51e865c381348da662a
#
_entry.id   650d0dcb3d60a51e865c381348da662a
#
_cell.length_a   1.000
_cell.length_b   1.000
_cell.length_c   1.000
_cell.angle_alpha   90.00
_cell.angle_beta   90.00
_cell.angle_gamma   90.00
#
_symmetry.space_group_name_H-M   'P 1'
#
loop_
_entity.id
_entity.type
_entity.pdbx_description
1 polymer ?
#
loop_
_entity_poly.entity_id
_entity_poly.type
_entity_poly.pdbx_seq_one_letter_code
_entity_poly.pdbx_strand_id
1 'polypeptide(L)'
;MPWSKVREGRYERAVGENETFIKILGDAALPLNREHWAINIIAAITPTGSLAQENLSSLLRDAWKALRFKHPTIAAYIVDQTNYVYDVPDAAALEKWASETFHVVEDKTADELVASITVGPYATMYYLPKTNEVLGHSQHWRTDGVGGLLLMDDFLALAASSPASLPWGEEVARLAPSIEEAAGISTSPSEADKELGAKCVGSFGHAVGAIGISSPSPQDTVPGGTRIARLHLSEQETQAIVQACKSRGLSVTAAVHASVAAANYALAVPEDQEKHYTSTIRYSFRPFLPEPYSGREYASVIFTTGWMIPVSASSSWEERARLYHDEYRKGLSKEYISAHREYAIGLCNLLRSLPAGAPSPTDVDISSLGVAERLIGREKGTEARGIRIDRVSGGLEMMSRQCVCHVWTFRDQLCLNLVYNEAFYEKAVMDGFVGRVRESLLKELTA
;
A
#
# COMPACT_ATOMS: atom_id res chain seq x y z
N MET A 1 -21.22 2.06 -9.30
CA MET A 1 -21.98 3.00 -10.16
C MET A 1 -21.02 4.12 -10.61
N PRO A 2 -21.09 4.55 -11.88
CA PRO A 2 -20.22 5.60 -12.42
C PRO A 2 -20.41 6.94 -11.71
N TRP A 3 -19.40 7.80 -11.82
CA TRP A 3 -19.51 9.18 -11.38
C TRP A 3 -20.61 9.88 -12.17
N SER A 4 -21.48 10.59 -11.47
CA SER A 4 -22.57 11.38 -12.05
C SER A 4 -22.52 12.82 -11.58
N LYS A 5 -22.80 13.76 -12.49
CA LYS A 5 -22.94 15.19 -12.15
C LYS A 5 -24.28 15.38 -11.44
N VAL A 6 -24.26 15.71 -10.14
CA VAL A 6 -25.49 15.94 -9.34
C VAL A 6 -25.90 17.42 -9.31
N ARG A 7 -24.93 18.32 -9.50
CA ARG A 7 -25.13 19.75 -9.70
C ARG A 7 -23.92 20.36 -10.39
N GLU A 8 -23.97 21.65 -10.73
CA GLU A 8 -22.79 22.31 -11.29
C GLU A 8 -21.58 22.22 -10.37
N GLY A 9 -20.46 21.77 -10.94
CA GLY A 9 -19.19 21.56 -10.23
C GLY A 9 -19.16 20.40 -9.24
N ARG A 10 -20.23 19.59 -9.07
CA ARG A 10 -20.24 18.47 -8.12
C ARG A 10 -20.59 17.15 -8.76
N TYR A 11 -19.76 16.16 -8.47
CA TYR A 11 -19.87 14.79 -8.97
C TYR A 11 -19.93 13.82 -7.81
N GLU A 12 -20.77 12.79 -7.92
CA GLU A 12 -20.94 11.77 -6.90
C GLU A 12 -21.02 10.37 -7.51
N ARG A 13 -20.59 9.37 -6.75
CA ARG A 13 -20.85 7.96 -6.99
C ARG A 13 -21.02 7.21 -5.69
N ALA A 14 -21.59 6.02 -5.74
CA ALA A 14 -21.55 5.12 -4.59
C ALA A 14 -20.09 4.65 -4.35
N VAL A 15 -19.76 4.42 -3.08
CA VAL A 15 -18.53 3.72 -2.69
C VAL A 15 -18.63 2.27 -3.16
N GLY A 16 -17.58 1.75 -3.80
CA GLY A 16 -17.53 0.36 -4.26
C GLY A 16 -17.42 -0.64 -3.10
N GLU A 17 -17.71 -1.89 -3.38
CA GLU A 17 -17.69 -2.94 -2.36
C GLU A 17 -16.29 -3.19 -1.81
N ASN A 18 -15.27 -3.19 -2.68
CA ASN A 18 -13.87 -3.33 -2.26
C ASN A 18 -13.39 -2.10 -1.46
N GLU A 19 -13.76 -0.90 -1.88
CA GLU A 19 -13.49 0.34 -1.13
C GLU A 19 -14.15 0.29 0.26
N THR A 20 -15.39 -0.19 0.33
CA THR A 20 -16.14 -0.36 1.59
C THR A 20 -15.44 -1.35 2.53
N PHE A 21 -14.95 -2.48 2.01
CA PHE A 21 -14.19 -3.46 2.79
C PHE A 21 -12.96 -2.83 3.44
N ILE A 22 -12.15 -2.13 2.65
CA ILE A 22 -10.93 -1.49 3.15
C ILE A 22 -11.27 -0.33 4.10
N LYS A 23 -12.36 0.41 3.83
CA LYS A 23 -12.80 1.47 4.72
C LYS A 23 -13.23 0.94 6.09
N ILE A 24 -13.94 -0.19 6.17
CA ILE A 24 -14.30 -0.82 7.45
C ILE A 24 -13.05 -1.14 8.27
N LEU A 25 -12.00 -1.67 7.65
CA LEU A 25 -10.71 -1.92 8.32
C LEU A 25 -10.05 -0.62 8.80
N GLY A 26 -10.03 0.40 7.95
CA GLY A 26 -9.44 1.70 8.29
C GLY A 26 -10.15 2.38 9.45
N ASP A 27 -11.48 2.41 9.40
CA ASP A 27 -12.36 3.07 10.37
C ASP A 27 -12.26 2.45 11.77
N ALA A 28 -11.78 1.22 11.91
CA ALA A 28 -11.57 0.59 13.21
C ALA A 28 -10.65 1.40 14.14
N ALA A 29 -9.77 2.24 13.59
CA ALA A 29 -8.86 3.09 14.36
C ALA A 29 -9.35 4.55 14.52
N LEU A 30 -10.51 4.93 13.97
CA LEU A 30 -11.08 6.28 14.09
C LEU A 30 -11.26 6.77 15.54
N PRO A 31 -11.62 5.93 16.52
CA PRO A 31 -11.67 6.35 17.93
C PRO A 31 -10.33 6.89 18.47
N LEU A 32 -9.22 6.52 17.83
CA LEU A 32 -7.87 7.02 18.14
C LEU A 32 -7.45 8.21 17.26
N ASN A 33 -8.36 8.74 16.45
CA ASN A 33 -8.09 9.73 15.41
C ASN A 33 -7.00 9.27 14.42
N ARG A 34 -6.97 7.97 14.12
CA ARG A 34 -6.02 7.28 13.21
C ARG A 34 -6.80 6.42 12.22
N GLU A 35 -6.17 6.00 11.16
CA GLU A 35 -6.76 5.07 10.19
C GLU A 35 -5.85 3.84 10.01
N HIS A 36 -6.40 2.67 10.30
CA HIS A 36 -5.67 1.42 10.09
C HIS A 36 -5.44 1.19 8.60
N TRP A 37 -4.23 0.79 8.23
CA TRP A 37 -3.79 0.58 6.86
C TRP A 37 -3.70 1.82 5.97
N ALA A 38 -3.83 3.05 6.50
CA ALA A 38 -3.51 4.23 5.68
C ALA A 38 -2.14 4.07 5.02
N ILE A 39 -2.03 4.49 3.75
CA ILE A 39 -0.82 4.33 2.95
C ILE A 39 0.12 5.52 3.16
N ASN A 40 1.38 5.22 3.39
CA ASN A 40 2.46 6.18 3.47
C ASN A 40 3.50 5.85 2.39
N ILE A 41 3.76 6.80 1.48
CA ILE A 41 4.82 6.71 0.47
C ILE A 41 5.81 7.84 0.72
N ILE A 42 7.06 7.48 0.89
CA ILE A 42 8.15 8.42 1.21
C ILE A 42 9.16 8.39 0.06
N ALA A 43 9.57 9.56 -0.41
CA ALA A 43 10.69 9.70 -1.32
C ALA A 43 11.71 10.69 -0.72
N ALA A 44 12.97 10.26 -0.59
CA ALA A 44 14.08 11.17 -0.34
C ALA A 44 14.53 11.74 -1.69
N ILE A 45 14.62 13.07 -1.77
CA ILE A 45 14.83 13.78 -3.02
C ILE A 45 16.04 14.72 -2.96
N THR A 46 16.71 14.89 -4.08
CA THR A 46 17.76 15.91 -4.28
C THR A 46 17.37 16.76 -5.48
N PRO A 47 17.06 18.07 -5.29
CA PRO A 47 16.90 19.01 -6.38
C PRO A 47 18.23 19.16 -7.16
N THR A 48 18.16 19.26 -8.47
CA THR A 48 19.32 19.36 -9.36
C THR A 48 19.21 20.54 -10.32
N GLY A 49 20.34 21.02 -10.83
CA GLY A 49 20.39 22.15 -11.74
C GLY A 49 19.81 23.43 -11.12
N SER A 50 19.07 24.22 -11.90
CA SER A 50 18.47 25.46 -11.44
C SER A 50 17.43 25.27 -10.32
N LEU A 51 16.77 24.09 -10.28
CA LEU A 51 15.76 23.80 -9.26
C LEU A 51 16.34 23.80 -7.83
N ALA A 52 17.63 23.49 -7.68
CA ALA A 52 18.33 23.55 -6.39
C ALA A 52 18.42 24.97 -5.79
N GLN A 53 18.18 26.02 -6.58
CA GLN A 53 18.18 27.41 -6.15
C GLN A 53 16.77 27.99 -5.98
N GLU A 54 15.73 27.23 -6.30
CA GLU A 54 14.33 27.64 -6.22
C GLU A 54 13.73 27.35 -4.83
N ASN A 55 12.61 27.99 -4.51
CA ASN A 55 11.86 27.68 -3.28
C ASN A 55 11.11 26.35 -3.45
N LEU A 56 11.73 25.27 -2.98
CA LEU A 56 11.20 23.91 -3.16
C LEU A 56 9.84 23.74 -2.48
N SER A 57 9.58 24.36 -1.32
CA SER A 57 8.28 24.28 -0.64
C SER A 57 7.14 24.85 -1.50
N SER A 58 7.37 25.98 -2.16
CA SER A 58 6.40 26.60 -3.07
C SER A 58 6.15 25.72 -4.31
N LEU A 59 7.23 25.24 -4.92
CA LEU A 59 7.17 24.37 -6.10
C LEU A 59 6.40 23.07 -5.82
N LEU A 60 6.68 22.44 -4.71
CA LEU A 60 5.98 21.22 -4.29
C LEU A 60 4.50 21.48 -4.00
N ARG A 61 4.17 22.64 -3.39
CA ARG A 61 2.77 23.03 -3.18
C ARG A 61 2.01 23.23 -4.49
N ASP A 62 2.63 23.86 -5.47
CA ASP A 62 2.03 24.06 -6.79
C ASP A 62 1.92 22.73 -7.56
N ALA A 63 2.91 21.86 -7.44
CA ALA A 63 2.84 20.50 -7.96
C ALA A 63 1.70 19.68 -7.33
N TRP A 64 1.42 19.88 -6.03
CA TRP A 64 0.31 19.22 -5.33
C TRP A 64 -1.07 19.66 -5.90
N LYS A 65 -1.23 20.96 -6.18
CA LYS A 65 -2.43 21.46 -6.88
C LYS A 65 -2.55 20.86 -8.29
N ALA A 66 -1.44 20.78 -9.02
CA ALA A 66 -1.42 20.18 -10.35
C ALA A 66 -1.68 18.67 -10.32
N LEU A 67 -1.22 17.97 -9.28
CA LEU A 67 -1.52 16.55 -9.09
C LEU A 67 -3.01 16.32 -8.88
N ARG A 68 -3.72 17.20 -8.14
CA ARG A 68 -5.19 17.16 -8.02
C ARG A 68 -5.87 17.28 -9.37
N PHE A 69 -5.38 18.13 -10.27
CA PHE A 69 -5.92 18.21 -11.62
C PHE A 69 -5.67 16.92 -12.41
N LYS A 70 -4.50 16.31 -12.26
CA LYS A 70 -4.17 15.05 -12.94
C LYS A 70 -4.90 13.84 -12.35
N HIS A 71 -5.02 13.77 -11.02
CA HIS A 71 -5.62 12.69 -10.25
C HIS A 71 -6.68 13.23 -9.29
N PRO A 72 -7.85 13.68 -9.78
CA PRO A 72 -8.82 14.43 -8.97
C PRO A 72 -9.32 13.65 -7.74
N THR A 73 -9.31 12.32 -7.78
CA THR A 73 -9.77 11.48 -6.69
C THR A 73 -8.95 11.68 -5.39
N ILE A 74 -7.72 12.24 -5.43
CA ILE A 74 -6.98 12.59 -4.20
C ILE A 74 -7.72 13.63 -3.34
N ALA A 75 -8.60 14.43 -3.96
CA ALA A 75 -9.42 15.45 -3.31
C ALA A 75 -10.91 15.09 -3.22
N ALA A 76 -11.29 13.87 -3.59
CA ALA A 76 -12.63 13.37 -3.35
C ALA A 76 -12.78 12.91 -1.89
N TYR A 77 -13.96 12.89 -1.33
CA TYR A 77 -14.24 12.52 0.06
C TYR A 77 -15.54 11.71 0.17
N ILE A 78 -15.70 11.01 1.28
CA ILE A 78 -16.90 10.18 1.52
C ILE A 78 -17.87 10.90 2.44
N VAL A 79 -19.15 10.93 2.04
CA VAL A 79 -20.27 11.44 2.81
C VAL A 79 -21.21 10.28 3.14
N ASP A 80 -21.79 10.32 4.35
CA ASP A 80 -22.77 9.33 4.84
C ASP A 80 -22.31 7.87 4.67
N GLN A 81 -20.99 7.62 4.76
CA GLN A 81 -20.35 6.31 4.63
C GLN A 81 -20.53 5.61 3.28
N THR A 82 -21.35 6.16 2.38
CA THR A 82 -21.79 5.47 1.15
C THR A 82 -21.56 6.25 -0.13
N ASN A 83 -21.43 7.59 -0.04
CA ASN A 83 -21.30 8.46 -1.21
C ASN A 83 -19.87 9.02 -1.32
N TYR A 84 -19.24 8.76 -2.44
CA TYR A 84 -17.97 9.35 -2.80
C TYR A 84 -18.23 10.63 -3.61
N VAL A 85 -17.67 11.75 -3.16
CA VAL A 85 -17.98 13.09 -3.65
C VAL A 85 -16.73 13.79 -4.14
N TYR A 86 -16.83 14.48 -5.26
CA TYR A 86 -15.82 15.40 -5.78
C TYR A 86 -16.43 16.74 -6.14
N ASP A 87 -15.84 17.81 -5.62
CA ASP A 87 -16.20 19.18 -5.98
C ASP A 87 -15.08 19.80 -6.83
N VAL A 88 -15.44 20.30 -8.04
CA VAL A 88 -14.55 21.06 -8.90
C VAL A 88 -14.19 22.37 -8.19
N PRO A 89 -12.92 22.68 -7.96
CA PRO A 89 -12.55 23.87 -7.21
C PRO A 89 -12.58 25.13 -8.08
N ASP A 90 -13.06 26.23 -7.52
CA ASP A 90 -12.62 27.56 -7.93
C ASP A 90 -11.23 27.88 -7.35
N ALA A 91 -10.67 29.04 -7.66
CA ALA A 91 -9.36 29.45 -7.20
C ALA A 91 -9.26 29.49 -5.65
N ALA A 92 -10.29 29.99 -4.97
CA ALA A 92 -10.31 30.09 -3.51
C ALA A 92 -10.41 28.71 -2.84
N ALA A 93 -11.26 27.84 -3.36
CA ALA A 93 -11.43 26.46 -2.90
C ALA A 93 -10.14 25.63 -3.13
N LEU A 94 -9.44 25.85 -4.25
CA LEU A 94 -8.16 25.19 -4.54
C LEU A 94 -7.07 25.60 -3.53
N GLU A 95 -6.95 26.91 -3.25
CA GLU A 95 -5.99 27.42 -2.27
C GLU A 95 -6.29 26.94 -0.85
N LYS A 96 -7.56 26.91 -0.47
CA LYS A 96 -8.01 26.37 0.81
C LYS A 96 -7.62 24.88 0.91
N TRP A 97 -7.99 24.07 -0.08
CA TRP A 97 -7.64 22.65 -0.11
C TRP A 97 -6.13 22.42 -0.03
N ALA A 98 -5.34 23.18 -0.79
CA ALA A 98 -3.89 23.05 -0.76
C ALA A 98 -3.28 23.44 0.60
N SER A 99 -3.88 24.42 1.32
CA SER A 99 -3.43 24.78 2.67
C SER A 99 -3.81 23.75 3.75
N GLU A 100 -4.88 22.99 3.52
CA GLU A 100 -5.34 21.93 4.42
C GLU A 100 -4.65 20.59 4.18
N THR A 101 -4.01 20.40 3.01
CA THR A 101 -3.51 19.08 2.58
C THR A 101 -2.05 19.05 2.16
N PHE A 102 -1.39 20.20 2.02
CA PHE A 102 0.05 20.29 1.80
C PHE A 102 0.71 20.98 3.00
N HIS A 103 1.66 20.27 3.63
CA HIS A 103 2.30 20.74 4.85
C HIS A 103 3.82 20.73 4.72
N VAL A 104 4.49 21.76 5.25
CA VAL A 104 5.94 21.78 5.45
C VAL A 104 6.22 21.53 6.93
N VAL A 105 7.01 20.49 7.24
CA VAL A 105 7.31 20.05 8.61
C VAL A 105 8.82 20.13 8.83
N GLU A 106 9.26 21.17 9.54
CA GLU A 106 10.67 21.56 9.65
C GLU A 106 11.47 20.69 10.63
N ASP A 107 10.83 20.13 11.66
CA ASP A 107 11.47 19.58 12.84
C ASP A 107 11.47 18.04 12.91
N LYS A 108 10.75 17.36 12.01
CA LYS A 108 10.60 15.90 12.00
C LYS A 108 11.22 15.25 10.77
N THR A 109 11.52 13.96 10.89
CA THR A 109 11.72 13.03 9.79
C THR A 109 10.38 12.44 9.34
N ALA A 110 10.32 11.83 8.17
CA ALA A 110 9.11 11.16 7.69
C ALA A 110 8.65 10.04 8.64
N ASP A 111 9.56 9.29 9.23
CA ASP A 111 9.25 8.21 10.19
C ASP A 111 8.65 8.72 11.50
N GLU A 112 9.15 9.84 12.01
CA GLU A 112 8.60 10.49 13.20
C GLU A 112 7.20 11.03 12.92
N LEU A 113 6.98 11.55 11.70
CA LEU A 113 5.69 12.09 11.31
C LEU A 113 4.63 10.98 11.13
N VAL A 114 4.95 9.90 10.43
CA VAL A 114 4.04 8.74 10.21
C VAL A 114 3.46 8.25 11.54
N ALA A 115 4.26 8.21 12.60
CA ALA A 115 3.81 7.76 13.92
C ALA A 115 2.68 8.62 14.54
N SER A 116 2.40 9.81 14.00
CA SER A 116 1.50 10.81 14.60
C SER A 116 0.53 11.46 13.61
N ILE A 117 0.44 10.99 12.36
CA ILE A 117 -0.52 11.54 11.38
C ILE A 117 -1.95 11.22 11.85
N THR A 118 -2.81 12.22 11.77
CA THR A 118 -4.23 12.10 12.12
C THR A 118 -5.10 11.98 10.89
N VAL A 119 -6.31 11.45 11.07
CA VAL A 119 -7.28 11.26 9.99
C VAL A 119 -7.75 12.61 9.42
N GLY A 120 -7.85 12.67 8.09
CA GLY A 120 -8.45 13.78 7.35
C GLY A 120 -9.34 13.29 6.22
N PRO A 121 -10.15 14.17 5.61
CA PRO A 121 -11.06 13.76 4.53
C PRO A 121 -10.35 13.52 3.20
N TYR A 122 -9.12 14.00 3.03
CA TYR A 122 -8.37 13.99 1.78
C TYR A 122 -7.03 13.28 1.92
N ALA A 123 -6.41 12.93 0.80
CA ALA A 123 -4.99 12.63 0.78
C ALA A 123 -4.19 13.88 1.17
N THR A 124 -3.03 13.69 1.80
CA THR A 124 -2.14 14.78 2.23
C THR A 124 -0.72 14.55 1.72
N MET A 125 -0.01 15.66 1.51
CA MET A 125 1.39 15.65 1.11
C MET A 125 2.20 16.47 2.10
N TYR A 126 3.32 15.92 2.54
CA TYR A 126 4.24 16.60 3.47
C TYR A 126 5.61 16.77 2.81
N TYR A 127 6.20 17.92 3.01
CA TYR A 127 7.61 18.15 2.72
C TYR A 127 8.38 18.34 4.02
N LEU A 128 9.49 17.62 4.17
CA LEU A 128 10.33 17.59 5.36
C LEU A 128 11.74 18.10 4.97
N PRO A 129 12.00 19.43 5.08
CA PRO A 129 13.25 20.04 4.63
C PRO A 129 14.49 19.51 5.37
N LYS A 130 14.33 19.13 6.64
CA LYS A 130 15.43 18.58 7.45
C LYS A 130 16.10 17.36 6.84
N THR A 131 15.34 16.51 6.13
CA THR A 131 15.81 15.28 5.51
C THR A 131 15.65 15.27 3.99
N ASN A 132 15.15 16.38 3.42
CA ASN A 132 14.74 16.44 2.01
C ASN A 132 13.83 15.28 1.60
N GLU A 133 12.86 14.95 2.44
CA GLU A 133 11.87 13.92 2.17
C GLU A 133 10.53 14.55 1.80
N VAL A 134 9.81 13.87 0.91
CA VAL A 134 8.39 14.09 0.69
C VAL A 134 7.63 12.83 1.12
N LEU A 135 6.51 13.02 1.80
CA LEU A 135 5.66 11.96 2.32
C LEU A 135 4.22 12.18 1.82
N GLY A 136 3.76 11.28 0.96
CA GLY A 136 2.34 11.17 0.61
C GLY A 136 1.63 10.25 1.60
N HIS A 137 0.53 10.74 2.20
CA HIS A 137 -0.32 9.97 3.09
C HIS A 137 -1.74 9.92 2.52
N SER A 138 -2.35 8.75 2.51
CA SER A 138 -3.70 8.56 1.98
C SER A 138 -4.40 7.39 2.64
N GLN A 139 -5.71 7.51 2.77
CA GLN A 139 -6.56 6.39 3.12
C GLN A 139 -6.38 5.24 2.13
N HIS A 140 -6.37 3.97 2.61
CA HIS A 140 -6.15 2.83 1.74
C HIS A 140 -7.31 2.58 0.76
N TRP A 141 -8.54 2.95 1.13
CA TRP A 141 -9.68 2.86 0.21
C TRP A 141 -9.59 3.82 -0.98
N ARG A 142 -8.69 4.82 -0.94
CA ARG A 142 -8.42 5.81 -2.00
C ARG A 142 -7.29 5.41 -2.94
N THR A 143 -6.32 4.62 -2.47
CA THR A 143 -5.17 4.19 -3.28
C THR A 143 -4.57 2.90 -2.74
N ASP A 144 -3.74 2.26 -3.53
CA ASP A 144 -2.93 1.11 -3.14
C ASP A 144 -1.43 1.43 -3.25
N GLY A 145 -0.56 0.48 -2.90
CA GLY A 145 0.88 0.68 -2.94
C GLY A 145 1.42 1.02 -4.34
N VAL A 146 0.85 0.42 -5.39
CA VAL A 146 1.18 0.75 -6.80
C VAL A 146 0.72 2.16 -7.12
N GLY A 147 -0.54 2.48 -6.80
CA GLY A 147 -1.11 3.81 -7.01
C GLY A 147 -0.35 4.90 -6.26
N GLY A 148 0.05 4.65 -5.02
CA GLY A 148 0.84 5.59 -4.22
C GLY A 148 2.20 5.93 -4.85
N LEU A 149 2.92 4.92 -5.41
CA LEU A 149 4.16 5.18 -6.14
C LEU A 149 3.94 5.94 -7.45
N LEU A 150 2.87 5.63 -8.18
CA LEU A 150 2.50 6.38 -9.39
C LEU A 150 2.14 7.83 -9.09
N LEU A 151 1.41 8.09 -8.00
CA LEU A 151 1.08 9.45 -7.53
C LEU A 151 2.35 10.23 -7.16
N MET A 152 3.29 9.58 -6.45
CA MET A 152 4.57 10.19 -6.09
C MET A 152 5.42 10.49 -7.33
N ASP A 153 5.43 9.59 -8.31
CA ASP A 153 6.12 9.77 -9.59
C ASP A 153 5.61 11.02 -10.34
N ASP A 154 4.30 11.11 -10.49
CA ASP A 154 3.64 12.23 -11.15
C ASP A 154 3.80 13.55 -10.38
N PHE A 155 3.71 13.50 -9.05
CA PHE A 155 3.93 14.66 -8.18
C PHE A 155 5.32 15.28 -8.38
N LEU A 156 6.38 14.44 -8.35
CA LEU A 156 7.74 14.90 -8.53
C LEU A 156 8.03 15.35 -9.99
N ALA A 157 7.39 14.72 -10.97
CA ALA A 157 7.47 15.16 -12.37
C ALA A 157 6.83 16.55 -12.55
N LEU A 158 5.67 16.79 -11.92
CA LEU A 158 5.00 18.10 -11.93
C LEU A 158 5.86 19.17 -11.23
N ALA A 159 6.49 18.84 -10.11
CA ALA A 159 7.41 19.75 -9.42
C ALA A 159 8.61 20.13 -10.29
N ALA A 160 9.17 19.18 -11.05
CA ALA A 160 10.28 19.43 -11.96
C ALA A 160 9.89 20.24 -13.18
N SER A 161 8.64 20.15 -13.67
CA SER A 161 8.19 20.80 -14.91
C SER A 161 7.56 22.18 -14.73
N SER A 162 7.11 22.55 -13.51
CA SER A 162 6.35 23.77 -13.22
C SER A 162 5.15 23.93 -14.16
N PRO A 163 4.04 23.26 -13.90
CA PRO A 163 2.91 23.19 -14.83
C PRO A 163 2.28 24.58 -15.07
N ALA A 164 1.83 24.80 -16.30
CA ALA A 164 1.11 25.99 -16.72
C ALA A 164 -0.30 26.05 -16.10
N SER A 165 -1.08 27.09 -16.45
CA SER A 165 -2.49 27.21 -16.07
C SER A 165 -3.28 25.93 -16.44
N LEU A 166 -4.09 25.43 -15.51
CA LEU A 166 -4.87 24.21 -15.65
C LEU A 166 -6.33 24.53 -15.91
N PRO A 167 -6.97 23.91 -16.91
CA PRO A 167 -8.39 24.12 -17.22
C PRO A 167 -9.31 23.37 -16.26
N TRP A 168 -9.48 23.88 -15.05
CA TRP A 168 -10.36 23.27 -14.03
C TRP A 168 -11.77 23.04 -14.56
N GLY A 169 -12.31 21.85 -14.26
CA GLY A 169 -13.56 21.33 -14.80
C GLY A 169 -13.33 20.19 -15.80
N GLU A 170 -12.17 20.13 -16.47
CA GLU A 170 -11.82 19.02 -17.37
C GLU A 170 -11.26 17.80 -16.62
N GLU A 171 -10.77 17.97 -15.39
CA GLU A 171 -10.22 16.90 -14.57
C GLU A 171 -11.26 15.84 -14.21
N VAL A 172 -12.53 16.18 -14.21
CA VAL A 172 -13.63 15.27 -13.87
C VAL A 172 -13.67 14.01 -14.75
N ALA A 173 -13.15 14.10 -15.97
CA ALA A 173 -13.03 12.95 -16.88
C ALA A 173 -12.06 11.88 -16.35
N ARG A 174 -11.22 12.22 -15.38
CA ARG A 174 -10.22 11.33 -14.74
C ARG A 174 -10.61 10.90 -13.32
N LEU A 175 -11.85 11.17 -12.90
CA LEU A 175 -12.37 10.64 -11.64
C LEU A 175 -12.38 9.11 -11.69
N ALA A 176 -11.69 8.47 -10.74
CA ALA A 176 -11.47 7.03 -10.76
C ALA A 176 -12.75 6.25 -10.41
N PRO A 177 -13.11 5.23 -11.19
CA PRO A 177 -14.19 4.31 -10.86
C PRO A 177 -13.80 3.40 -9.69
N SER A 178 -14.75 2.64 -9.13
CA SER A 178 -14.41 1.51 -8.27
C SER A 178 -13.80 0.37 -9.09
N ILE A 179 -13.16 -0.60 -8.42
CA ILE A 179 -12.57 -1.78 -9.08
C ILE A 179 -13.66 -2.60 -9.80
N GLU A 180 -14.85 -2.70 -9.21
CA GLU A 180 -15.97 -3.44 -9.76
C GLU A 180 -16.46 -2.83 -11.07
N GLU A 181 -16.45 -1.51 -11.15
CA GLU A 181 -16.81 -0.79 -12.36
C GLU A 181 -15.70 -0.86 -13.42
N ALA A 182 -14.44 -0.63 -13.01
CA ALA A 182 -13.29 -0.70 -13.91
C ALA A 182 -13.14 -2.08 -14.56
N ALA A 183 -13.43 -3.14 -13.82
CA ALA A 183 -13.38 -4.52 -14.29
C ALA A 183 -14.69 -4.97 -15.00
N GLY A 184 -15.73 -4.13 -15.05
CA GLY A 184 -17.02 -4.49 -15.66
C GLY A 184 -17.75 -5.62 -14.94
N ILE A 185 -17.58 -5.74 -13.61
CA ILE A 185 -18.17 -6.83 -12.83
C ILE A 185 -19.69 -6.64 -12.69
N SER A 186 -20.44 -7.68 -13.01
CA SER A 186 -21.90 -7.67 -12.98
C SER A 186 -22.45 -7.31 -11.58
N THR A 187 -23.55 -6.58 -11.55
CA THR A 187 -24.38 -6.36 -10.35
C THR A 187 -25.36 -7.49 -10.08
N SER A 188 -25.45 -8.46 -11.01
CA SER A 188 -26.28 -9.66 -10.92
C SER A 188 -25.38 -10.90 -11.02
N PRO A 189 -24.74 -11.31 -9.89
CA PRO A 189 -23.80 -12.42 -9.86
C PRO A 189 -24.48 -13.75 -10.16
N SER A 190 -23.77 -14.66 -10.81
CA SER A 190 -24.18 -16.05 -10.94
C SER A 190 -24.01 -16.81 -9.63
N GLU A 191 -24.64 -17.98 -9.51
CA GLU A 191 -24.40 -18.85 -8.33
C GLU A 191 -22.94 -19.28 -8.22
N ALA A 192 -22.26 -19.51 -9.35
CA ALA A 192 -20.82 -19.82 -9.37
C ALA A 192 -19.97 -18.66 -8.84
N ASP A 193 -20.32 -17.39 -9.15
CA ASP A 193 -19.64 -16.21 -8.61
C ASP A 193 -19.82 -16.13 -7.09
N LYS A 194 -21.02 -16.38 -6.57
CA LYS A 194 -21.32 -16.40 -5.13
C LYS A 194 -20.52 -17.50 -4.41
N GLU A 195 -20.52 -18.72 -4.96
CA GLU A 195 -19.79 -19.85 -4.39
C GLU A 195 -18.28 -19.58 -4.35
N LEU A 196 -17.71 -19.07 -5.45
CA LEU A 196 -16.29 -18.74 -5.51
C LEU A 196 -15.93 -17.58 -4.58
N GLY A 197 -16.75 -16.54 -4.54
CA GLY A 197 -16.59 -15.43 -3.60
C GLY A 197 -16.56 -15.91 -2.15
N ALA A 198 -17.54 -16.72 -1.74
CA ALA A 198 -17.62 -17.31 -0.42
C ALA A 198 -16.41 -18.21 -0.08
N LYS A 199 -15.94 -19.01 -1.04
CA LYS A 199 -14.73 -19.84 -0.89
C LYS A 199 -13.49 -18.98 -0.63
N CYS A 200 -13.32 -17.89 -1.36
CA CYS A 200 -12.18 -16.98 -1.20
C CYS A 200 -12.24 -16.25 0.15
N VAL A 201 -13.42 -15.81 0.58
CA VAL A 201 -13.64 -15.26 1.94
C VAL A 201 -13.28 -16.28 3.02
N GLY A 202 -13.68 -17.54 2.84
CA GLY A 202 -13.35 -18.64 3.75
C GLY A 202 -11.85 -18.83 3.99
N SER A 203 -11.00 -18.43 3.04
CA SER A 203 -9.53 -18.51 3.19
C SER A 203 -8.99 -17.69 4.36
N PHE A 204 -9.68 -16.61 4.76
CA PHE A 204 -9.29 -15.80 5.93
C PHE A 204 -9.43 -16.54 7.25
N GLY A 205 -10.17 -17.66 7.27
CA GLY A 205 -10.18 -18.59 8.39
C GLY A 205 -8.80 -19.19 8.72
N HIS A 206 -7.87 -19.21 7.77
CA HIS A 206 -6.49 -19.66 8.00
C HIS A 206 -5.70 -18.75 8.95
N ALA A 207 -6.15 -17.52 9.21
CA ALA A 207 -5.55 -16.66 10.23
C ALA A 207 -5.74 -17.24 11.65
N VAL A 208 -6.78 -18.05 11.85
CA VAL A 208 -7.06 -18.68 13.15
C VAL A 208 -6.06 -19.81 13.42
N GLY A 209 -5.30 -19.69 14.51
CA GLY A 209 -4.29 -20.68 14.87
C GLY A 209 -3.00 -20.62 14.04
N ALA A 210 -2.81 -19.60 13.20
CA ALA A 210 -1.57 -19.38 12.50
C ALA A 210 -0.45 -18.94 13.46
N ILE A 211 0.79 -19.22 13.06
CA ILE A 211 1.98 -18.71 13.75
C ILE A 211 2.11 -17.19 13.47
N GLY A 212 2.54 -16.45 14.49
CA GLY A 212 2.84 -15.02 14.38
C GLY A 212 3.95 -14.61 15.32
N ILE A 213 4.30 -13.33 15.34
CA ILE A 213 5.26 -12.81 16.30
C ILE A 213 4.57 -12.67 17.66
N SER A 214 5.16 -13.28 18.68
CA SER A 214 4.67 -13.14 20.05
C SER A 214 4.79 -11.69 20.52
N SER A 215 3.68 -11.11 20.98
CA SER A 215 3.63 -9.77 21.57
C SER A 215 3.53 -9.91 23.09
N PRO A 216 4.44 -9.28 23.86
CA PRO A 216 4.39 -9.32 25.32
C PRO A 216 3.28 -8.41 25.90
N SER A 217 2.68 -7.55 25.08
CA SER A 217 1.70 -6.56 25.54
C SER A 217 0.37 -7.19 25.93
N PRO A 218 -0.30 -6.72 26.98
CA PRO A 218 -1.68 -7.12 27.32
C PRO A 218 -2.65 -6.98 26.15
N GLN A 219 -3.70 -7.79 26.14
CA GLN A 219 -4.68 -7.84 25.04
C GLN A 219 -5.39 -6.48 24.80
N ASP A 220 -5.61 -5.73 25.85
CA ASP A 220 -6.27 -4.42 25.88
C ASP A 220 -5.32 -3.22 25.64
N THR A 221 -4.05 -3.48 25.30
CA THR A 221 -3.10 -2.42 25.01
C THR A 221 -3.57 -1.55 23.85
N VAL A 222 -3.65 -0.24 24.08
CA VAL A 222 -4.00 0.74 23.06
C VAL A 222 -2.85 0.88 22.07
N PRO A 223 -3.11 0.86 20.75
CA PRO A 223 -2.09 1.06 19.74
C PRO A 223 -1.37 2.41 19.90
N GLY A 224 -0.05 2.39 19.74
CA GLY A 224 0.84 3.56 19.68
C GLY A 224 1.11 3.99 18.23
N GLY A 225 2.29 4.55 18.00
CA GLY A 225 2.73 4.96 16.67
C GLY A 225 3.16 3.78 15.80
N THR A 226 2.95 3.93 14.50
CA THR A 226 3.52 3.02 13.51
C THR A 226 5.02 3.25 13.37
N ARG A 227 5.81 2.17 13.34
CA ARG A 227 7.25 2.16 13.16
C ARG A 227 7.64 1.25 12.00
N ILE A 228 8.85 1.45 11.49
CA ILE A 228 9.38 0.69 10.37
C ILE A 228 10.76 0.14 10.73
N ALA A 229 10.92 -1.17 10.72
CA ALA A 229 12.22 -1.82 10.69
C ALA A 229 12.64 -1.98 9.23
N ARG A 230 13.79 -1.42 8.85
CA ARG A 230 14.27 -1.35 7.46
C ARG A 230 15.50 -2.21 7.24
N LEU A 231 15.54 -2.82 6.10
CA LEU A 231 16.73 -3.48 5.58
C LEU A 231 16.87 -3.17 4.09
N HIS A 232 18.01 -2.63 3.70
CA HIS A 232 18.43 -2.51 2.32
C HIS A 232 19.61 -3.44 2.10
N LEU A 233 19.46 -4.40 1.19
CA LEU A 233 20.57 -5.26 0.81
C LEU A 233 21.51 -4.48 -0.11
N SER A 234 22.79 -4.82 -0.07
CA SER A 234 23.75 -4.25 -1.03
C SER A 234 23.38 -4.66 -2.47
N GLU A 235 23.86 -3.91 -3.44
CA GLU A 235 23.70 -4.25 -4.86
C GLU A 235 24.24 -5.64 -5.16
N GLN A 236 25.39 -6.01 -4.58
CA GLN A 236 26.01 -7.33 -4.73
C GLN A 236 25.12 -8.45 -4.18
N GLU A 237 24.57 -8.31 -2.98
CA GLU A 237 23.66 -9.29 -2.38
C GLU A 237 22.37 -9.39 -3.19
N THR A 238 21.82 -8.26 -3.62
CA THR A 238 20.62 -8.21 -4.45
C THR A 238 20.83 -8.94 -5.75
N GLN A 239 21.96 -8.67 -6.45
CA GLN A 239 22.30 -9.35 -7.68
C GLN A 239 22.47 -10.86 -7.49
N ALA A 240 23.14 -11.30 -6.42
CA ALA A 240 23.30 -12.72 -6.11
C ALA A 240 21.94 -13.41 -5.90
N ILE A 241 21.04 -12.80 -5.11
CA ILE A 241 19.69 -13.31 -4.89
C ILE A 241 18.91 -13.41 -6.19
N VAL A 242 18.90 -12.35 -7.02
CA VAL A 242 18.20 -12.32 -8.31
C VAL A 242 18.72 -13.43 -9.24
N GLN A 243 20.03 -13.62 -9.35
CA GLN A 243 20.63 -14.67 -10.18
C GLN A 243 20.29 -16.08 -9.66
N ALA A 244 20.37 -16.29 -8.35
CA ALA A 244 20.02 -17.56 -7.73
C ALA A 244 18.52 -17.90 -7.91
N CYS A 245 17.63 -16.93 -7.72
CA CYS A 245 16.20 -17.11 -8.01
C CYS A 245 15.97 -17.47 -9.47
N LYS A 246 16.60 -16.75 -10.39
CA LYS A 246 16.50 -17.01 -11.84
C LYS A 246 16.96 -18.42 -12.22
N SER A 247 18.11 -18.86 -11.69
CA SER A 247 18.67 -20.20 -11.98
C SER A 247 17.78 -21.33 -11.45
N ARG A 248 17.02 -21.09 -10.37
CA ARG A 248 16.10 -22.06 -9.77
C ARG A 248 14.65 -21.94 -10.28
N GLY A 249 14.37 -21.00 -11.20
CA GLY A 249 13.02 -20.73 -11.71
C GLY A 249 12.06 -20.16 -10.66
N LEU A 250 12.60 -19.39 -9.68
CA LEU A 250 11.83 -18.76 -8.62
C LEU A 250 11.70 -17.24 -8.87
N SER A 251 10.66 -16.61 -8.34
CA SER A 251 10.60 -15.17 -8.24
C SER A 251 11.24 -14.68 -6.93
N VAL A 252 11.84 -13.48 -6.95
CA VAL A 252 12.38 -12.85 -5.73
C VAL A 252 11.30 -12.68 -4.66
N THR A 253 10.09 -12.29 -5.06
CA THR A 253 8.95 -12.18 -4.15
C THR A 253 8.66 -13.49 -3.42
N ALA A 254 8.67 -14.62 -4.13
CA ALA A 254 8.42 -15.93 -3.53
C ALA A 254 9.54 -16.35 -2.56
N ALA A 255 10.79 -16.08 -2.93
CA ALA A 255 11.94 -16.34 -2.06
C ALA A 255 11.88 -15.50 -0.77
N VAL A 256 11.56 -14.19 -0.88
CA VAL A 256 11.35 -13.32 0.29
C VAL A 256 10.18 -13.84 1.14
N HIS A 257 9.08 -14.25 0.53
CA HIS A 257 7.90 -14.75 1.26
C HIS A 257 8.25 -16.03 2.06
N ALA A 258 8.96 -16.98 1.44
CA ALA A 258 9.44 -18.17 2.14
C ALA A 258 10.39 -17.81 3.29
N SER A 259 11.21 -16.77 3.14
CA SER A 259 12.14 -16.29 4.18
C SER A 259 11.41 -15.52 5.29
N VAL A 260 10.33 -14.81 5.00
CA VAL A 260 9.44 -14.22 6.02
C VAL A 260 8.78 -15.31 6.85
N ALA A 261 8.28 -16.38 6.23
CA ALA A 261 7.76 -17.54 6.94
C ALA A 261 8.85 -18.18 7.84
N ALA A 262 10.08 -18.38 7.32
CA ALA A 262 11.19 -18.91 8.09
C ALA A 262 11.56 -18.02 9.30
N ALA A 263 11.53 -16.69 9.13
CA ALA A 263 11.79 -15.75 10.22
C ALA A 263 10.71 -15.80 11.32
N ASN A 264 9.43 -16.02 10.95
CA ASN A 264 8.35 -16.26 11.93
C ASN A 264 8.65 -17.51 12.77
N TYR A 265 9.00 -18.64 12.14
CA TYR A 265 9.33 -19.87 12.87
C TYR A 265 10.57 -19.69 13.75
N ALA A 266 11.57 -18.92 13.30
CA ALA A 266 12.79 -18.67 14.09
C ALA A 266 12.56 -17.82 15.34
N LEU A 267 11.47 -17.06 15.41
CA LEU A 267 11.07 -16.26 16.57
C LEU A 267 9.93 -16.88 17.38
N ALA A 268 9.35 -17.98 16.92
CA ALA A 268 8.23 -18.62 17.59
C ALA A 268 8.67 -19.29 18.89
N VAL A 269 7.81 -19.22 19.89
CA VAL A 269 7.95 -20.00 21.12
C VAL A 269 7.78 -21.51 20.81
N PRO A 270 8.37 -22.42 21.61
CA PRO A 270 8.35 -23.87 21.32
C PRO A 270 6.96 -24.44 21.04
N GLU A 271 5.94 -24.00 21.77
CA GLU A 271 4.54 -24.43 21.64
C GLU A 271 3.87 -23.99 20.34
N ASP A 272 4.44 -23.03 19.63
CA ASP A 272 3.91 -22.50 18.38
C ASP A 272 4.62 -23.08 17.13
N GLN A 273 5.68 -23.85 17.31
CA GLN A 273 6.51 -24.37 16.20
C GLN A 273 5.76 -25.31 15.24
N GLU A 274 4.68 -25.95 15.70
CA GLU A 274 3.86 -26.86 14.89
C GLU A 274 2.67 -26.14 14.20
N LYS A 275 2.45 -24.84 14.50
CA LYS A 275 1.38 -24.05 13.86
C LYS A 275 1.73 -23.80 12.39
N HIS A 276 0.70 -23.74 11.55
CA HIS A 276 0.90 -23.30 10.16
C HIS A 276 1.19 -21.80 10.09
N TYR A 277 1.98 -21.39 9.10
CA TYR A 277 2.11 -19.98 8.74
C TYR A 277 1.09 -19.64 7.66
N THR A 278 0.50 -18.46 7.72
CA THR A 278 -0.36 -17.93 6.66
C THR A 278 -0.07 -16.47 6.39
N SER A 279 -0.31 -16.03 5.19
CA SER A 279 -0.36 -14.62 4.81
C SER A 279 -1.20 -14.43 3.57
N THR A 280 -1.57 -13.18 3.28
CA THR A 280 -2.34 -12.85 2.11
C THR A 280 -1.45 -12.81 0.87
N ILE A 281 -1.76 -13.63 -0.14
CA ILE A 281 -1.21 -13.46 -1.49
C ILE A 281 -1.92 -12.26 -2.13
N ARG A 282 -1.18 -11.19 -2.37
CA ARG A 282 -1.75 -9.92 -2.90
C ARG A 282 -1.49 -9.77 -4.37
N TYR A 283 -2.50 -9.26 -5.07
CA TYR A 283 -2.45 -8.98 -6.50
C TYR A 283 -2.89 -7.56 -6.81
N SER A 284 -2.23 -6.93 -7.77
CA SER A 284 -2.79 -5.76 -8.45
C SER A 284 -3.78 -6.22 -9.52
N PHE A 285 -4.95 -5.60 -9.56
CA PHE A 285 -5.90 -5.81 -10.65
C PHE A 285 -5.47 -5.13 -11.96
N ARG A 286 -4.60 -4.10 -11.89
CA ARG A 286 -4.25 -3.29 -13.08
C ARG A 286 -3.90 -4.09 -14.31
N PRO A 287 -3.07 -5.15 -14.28
CA PRO A 287 -2.75 -5.95 -15.46
C PRO A 287 -3.93 -6.69 -16.09
N PHE A 288 -5.05 -6.79 -15.37
CA PHE A 288 -6.25 -7.53 -15.78
C PHE A 288 -7.42 -6.60 -16.14
N LEU A 289 -7.25 -5.28 -15.98
CA LEU A 289 -8.26 -4.29 -16.32
C LEU A 289 -8.15 -3.89 -17.79
N PRO A 290 -9.27 -3.51 -18.44
CA PRO A 290 -9.23 -2.90 -19.76
C PRO A 290 -8.62 -1.49 -19.70
N GLU A 291 -8.10 -1.02 -20.83
CA GLU A 291 -7.74 0.39 -20.97
C GLU A 291 -9.00 1.28 -20.78
N PRO A 292 -8.84 2.44 -20.12
CA PRO A 292 -7.59 3.06 -19.65
C PRO A 292 -7.19 2.68 -18.22
N TYR A 293 -7.91 1.78 -17.55
CA TYR A 293 -7.74 1.47 -16.12
C TYR A 293 -6.50 0.62 -15.81
N SER A 294 -5.96 -0.06 -16.81
CA SER A 294 -4.68 -0.80 -16.72
C SER A 294 -3.46 0.11 -16.62
N GLY A 295 -3.60 1.38 -17.05
CA GLY A 295 -2.53 2.35 -17.16
C GLY A 295 -2.21 3.13 -15.87
N ARG A 296 -1.40 4.19 -16.04
CA ARG A 296 -0.93 5.06 -14.94
C ARG A 296 -1.95 6.14 -14.55
N GLU A 297 -2.93 6.41 -15.39
CA GLU A 297 -3.86 7.55 -15.26
C GLU A 297 -4.78 7.45 -14.04
N TYR A 298 -5.06 6.22 -13.60
CA TYR A 298 -5.91 5.95 -12.44
C TYR A 298 -5.06 5.47 -11.23
N ALA A 299 -4.19 6.36 -10.73
CA ALA A 299 -3.32 6.07 -9.59
C ALA A 299 -4.05 6.22 -8.25
N SER A 300 -4.98 7.19 -8.13
CA SER A 300 -5.77 7.42 -6.91
C SER A 300 -7.03 6.55 -6.89
N VAL A 301 -6.84 5.25 -6.76
CA VAL A 301 -7.88 4.23 -6.65
C VAL A 301 -7.27 2.94 -6.09
N ILE A 302 -8.07 2.15 -5.36
CA ILE A 302 -7.63 0.85 -4.87
C ILE A 302 -7.97 -0.25 -5.90
N PHE A 303 -6.94 -0.77 -6.55
CA PHE A 303 -7.02 -1.88 -7.50
C PHE A 303 -6.20 -3.08 -7.00
N THR A 304 -6.46 -3.49 -5.75
CA THR A 304 -5.78 -4.62 -5.13
C THR A 304 -6.77 -5.60 -4.54
N THR A 305 -6.38 -6.86 -4.51
CA THR A 305 -7.12 -7.98 -3.92
C THR A 305 -6.16 -9.02 -3.38
N GLY A 306 -6.67 -10.06 -2.74
CA GLY A 306 -5.86 -11.18 -2.27
C GLY A 306 -6.67 -12.20 -1.48
N TRP A 307 -6.07 -13.34 -1.22
CA TRP A 307 -6.61 -14.42 -0.37
C TRP A 307 -5.48 -15.05 0.44
N MET A 308 -5.83 -15.70 1.54
CA MET A 308 -4.83 -16.36 2.39
C MET A 308 -4.51 -17.77 1.91
N ILE A 309 -3.23 -18.14 2.06
CA ILE A 309 -2.74 -19.51 1.80
C ILE A 309 -1.94 -19.97 3.01
N PRO A 310 -2.31 -21.11 3.62
CA PRO A 310 -1.54 -21.70 4.69
C PRO A 310 -0.36 -22.49 4.15
N VAL A 311 0.76 -22.50 4.87
CA VAL A 311 1.89 -23.39 4.66
C VAL A 311 2.19 -24.16 5.94
N SER A 312 2.49 -25.46 5.79
CA SER A 312 2.78 -26.31 6.95
C SER A 312 4.09 -25.91 7.63
N ALA A 313 4.14 -26.09 8.95
CA ALA A 313 5.37 -25.98 9.73
C ALA A 313 6.47 -26.93 9.20
N SER A 314 6.09 -28.14 8.78
CA SER A 314 7.02 -29.16 8.27
C SER A 314 7.55 -28.90 6.86
N SER A 315 6.98 -27.93 6.11
CA SER A 315 7.46 -27.59 4.77
C SER A 315 8.86 -26.98 4.82
N SER A 316 9.74 -27.44 3.93
CA SER A 316 11.05 -26.82 3.71
C SER A 316 10.94 -25.41 3.11
N TRP A 317 12.03 -24.65 3.17
CA TRP A 317 12.08 -23.33 2.53
C TRP A 317 11.80 -23.42 1.02
N GLU A 318 12.38 -24.42 0.34
CA GLU A 318 12.21 -24.61 -1.10
C GLU A 318 10.75 -24.94 -1.47
N GLU A 319 10.07 -25.79 -0.70
CA GLU A 319 8.65 -26.11 -0.90
C GLU A 319 7.76 -24.87 -0.74
N ARG A 320 8.03 -24.04 0.29
CA ARG A 320 7.34 -22.78 0.49
C ARG A 320 7.59 -21.80 -0.67
N ALA A 321 8.86 -21.65 -1.09
CA ALA A 321 9.22 -20.76 -2.18
C ALA A 321 8.57 -21.17 -3.50
N ARG A 322 8.47 -22.46 -3.81
CA ARG A 322 7.79 -22.98 -5.01
C ARG A 322 6.29 -22.75 -4.93
N LEU A 323 5.66 -23.05 -3.80
CA LEU A 323 4.23 -22.80 -3.60
C LEU A 323 3.89 -21.32 -3.83
N TYR A 324 4.65 -20.41 -3.23
CA TYR A 324 4.44 -18.97 -3.42
C TYR A 324 4.74 -18.52 -4.85
N HIS A 325 5.78 -19.10 -5.49
CA HIS A 325 6.07 -18.81 -6.89
C HIS A 325 4.90 -19.17 -7.79
N ASP A 326 4.37 -20.38 -7.63
CA ASP A 326 3.27 -20.89 -8.42
C ASP A 326 1.99 -20.05 -8.20
N GLU A 327 1.68 -19.71 -6.94
CA GLU A 327 0.53 -18.86 -6.62
C GLU A 327 0.64 -17.47 -7.24
N TYR A 328 1.76 -16.77 -7.05
CA TYR A 328 1.94 -15.46 -7.68
C TYR A 328 1.90 -15.49 -9.22
N ARG A 329 2.35 -16.60 -9.81
CA ARG A 329 2.35 -16.79 -11.27
C ARG A 329 0.99 -17.10 -11.86
N LYS A 330 0.09 -17.69 -11.09
CA LYS A 330 -1.30 -17.94 -11.53
C LYS A 330 -2.02 -16.64 -11.88
N GLY A 331 -1.75 -15.57 -11.15
CA GLY A 331 -2.45 -14.31 -11.32
C GLY A 331 -3.93 -14.41 -10.95
N LEU A 332 -4.75 -13.51 -11.49
CA LEU A 332 -6.20 -13.50 -11.30
C LEU A 332 -6.88 -14.23 -12.47
N SER A 333 -7.70 -15.25 -12.18
CA SER A 333 -8.52 -15.90 -13.19
C SER A 333 -9.74 -15.04 -13.56
N LYS A 334 -10.34 -15.29 -14.73
CA LYS A 334 -11.56 -14.58 -15.16
C LYS A 334 -12.73 -14.86 -14.22
N GLU A 335 -12.81 -16.09 -13.70
CA GLU A 335 -13.84 -16.51 -12.75
C GLU A 335 -13.68 -15.74 -11.42
N TYR A 336 -12.44 -15.58 -10.92
CA TYR A 336 -12.20 -14.79 -9.72
C TYR A 336 -12.55 -13.32 -9.94
N ILE A 337 -12.18 -12.74 -11.08
CA ILE A 337 -12.52 -11.35 -11.41
C ILE A 337 -14.05 -11.18 -11.43
N SER A 338 -14.80 -12.11 -12.04
CA SER A 338 -16.27 -12.11 -12.04
C SER A 338 -16.85 -12.19 -10.63
N ALA A 339 -16.28 -13.02 -9.75
CA ALA A 339 -16.73 -13.25 -8.39
C ALA A 339 -16.27 -12.16 -7.39
N HIS A 340 -15.41 -11.21 -7.79
CA HIS A 340 -14.75 -10.28 -6.87
C HIS A 340 -15.73 -9.39 -6.10
N ARG A 341 -16.87 -9.00 -6.69
CA ARG A 341 -17.90 -8.24 -5.99
C ARG A 341 -18.47 -9.03 -4.80
N GLU A 342 -18.80 -10.31 -5.01
CA GLU A 342 -19.31 -11.21 -3.97
C GLU A 342 -18.26 -11.47 -2.89
N TYR A 343 -17.00 -11.60 -3.31
CA TYR A 343 -15.87 -11.69 -2.40
C TYR A 343 -15.77 -10.43 -1.50
N ALA A 344 -15.83 -9.23 -2.07
CA ALA A 344 -15.73 -7.98 -1.31
C ALA A 344 -16.93 -7.79 -0.35
N ILE A 345 -18.16 -8.11 -0.80
CA ILE A 345 -19.36 -8.14 0.06
C ILE A 345 -19.17 -9.12 1.22
N GLY A 346 -18.68 -10.32 0.91
CA GLY A 346 -18.42 -11.35 1.91
C GLY A 346 -17.40 -10.92 2.96
N LEU A 347 -16.32 -10.22 2.56
CA LEU A 347 -15.35 -9.65 3.49
C LEU A 347 -15.96 -8.55 4.37
N CYS A 348 -16.80 -7.68 3.80
CA CYS A 348 -17.53 -6.68 4.60
C CYS A 348 -18.40 -7.36 5.68
N ASN A 349 -19.09 -8.44 5.30
CA ASN A 349 -19.94 -9.19 6.23
C ASN A 349 -19.12 -9.92 7.30
N LEU A 350 -17.99 -10.51 6.92
CA LEU A 350 -17.05 -11.15 7.84
C LEU A 350 -16.59 -10.15 8.91
N LEU A 351 -16.09 -8.97 8.49
CA LEU A 351 -15.60 -7.95 9.42
C LEU A 351 -16.69 -7.46 10.37
N ARG A 352 -17.90 -7.23 9.87
CA ARG A 352 -19.05 -6.79 10.69
C ARG A 352 -19.53 -7.86 11.67
N SER A 353 -19.26 -9.13 11.40
CA SER A 353 -19.63 -10.25 12.26
C SER A 353 -18.60 -10.55 13.35
N LEU A 354 -17.40 -9.95 13.29
CA LEU A 354 -16.38 -10.17 14.31
C LEU A 354 -16.86 -9.64 15.68
N PRO A 355 -16.71 -10.44 16.76
CA PRO A 355 -17.04 -9.98 18.10
C PRO A 355 -16.22 -8.74 18.49
N ALA A 356 -16.82 -7.84 19.25
CA ALA A 356 -16.06 -6.75 19.86
C ALA A 356 -14.94 -7.32 20.74
N GLY A 357 -13.71 -6.84 20.55
CA GLY A 357 -12.54 -7.36 21.28
C GLY A 357 -11.98 -8.68 20.74
N ALA A 358 -12.38 -9.13 19.54
CA ALA A 358 -11.74 -10.27 18.90
C ALA A 358 -10.22 -10.07 18.85
N PRO A 359 -9.40 -11.11 19.13
CA PRO A 359 -7.96 -11.01 19.08
C PRO A 359 -7.47 -10.56 17.69
N SER A 360 -6.62 -9.54 17.65
CA SER A 360 -5.97 -9.15 16.40
C SER A 360 -5.02 -10.25 15.93
N PRO A 361 -4.95 -10.53 14.62
CA PRO A 361 -3.92 -11.39 14.04
C PRO A 361 -2.52 -10.90 14.43
N THR A 362 -1.57 -11.82 14.58
CA THR A 362 -0.15 -11.53 14.89
C THR A 362 0.77 -12.01 13.78
N ASP A 363 0.20 -12.47 12.67
CA ASP A 363 0.94 -12.89 11.49
C ASP A 363 1.73 -11.73 10.88
N VAL A 364 2.80 -12.07 10.18
CA VAL A 364 3.56 -11.13 9.35
C VAL A 364 3.13 -11.32 7.90
N ASP A 365 2.37 -10.38 7.41
CA ASP A 365 1.91 -10.37 6.03
C ASP A 365 3.01 -9.82 5.09
N ILE A 366 2.88 -10.05 3.79
CA ILE A 366 3.82 -9.56 2.79
C ILE A 366 3.09 -8.71 1.74
N SER A 367 3.75 -7.62 1.32
CA SER A 367 3.29 -6.78 0.21
C SER A 367 4.45 -6.45 -0.72
N SER A 368 4.46 -7.00 -1.92
CA SER A 368 5.55 -6.81 -2.88
C SER A 368 5.14 -5.89 -4.01
N LEU A 369 5.94 -4.84 -4.24
CA LEU A 369 5.80 -3.90 -5.35
C LEU A 369 6.71 -4.26 -6.54
N GLY A 370 7.56 -5.27 -6.39
CA GLY A 370 8.50 -5.70 -7.41
C GLY A 370 9.59 -4.66 -7.68
N VAL A 371 9.84 -4.35 -8.94
CA VAL A 371 10.83 -3.35 -9.36
C VAL A 371 10.17 -1.98 -9.34
N ALA A 372 10.48 -1.16 -8.33
CA ALA A 372 9.83 0.13 -8.11
C ALA A 372 10.08 1.12 -9.24
N GLU A 373 11.20 1.01 -9.97
CA GLU A 373 11.48 1.86 -11.13
C GLU A 373 10.47 1.72 -12.29
N ARG A 374 9.65 0.67 -12.29
CA ARG A 374 8.52 0.56 -13.23
C ARG A 374 7.37 1.50 -12.87
N LEU A 375 7.33 1.98 -11.63
CA LEU A 375 6.27 2.83 -11.07
C LEU A 375 6.77 4.25 -10.81
N ILE A 376 7.99 4.39 -10.28
CA ILE A 376 8.62 5.68 -9.98
C ILE A 376 10.04 5.71 -10.55
N GLY A 377 10.32 6.64 -11.44
CA GLY A 377 11.66 6.80 -12.05
C GLY A 377 12.68 7.34 -11.04
N ARG A 378 13.97 7.13 -11.34
CA ARG A 378 15.08 7.61 -10.50
C ARG A 378 15.29 9.12 -10.58
N GLU A 379 14.79 9.77 -11.63
CA GLU A 379 15.00 11.20 -11.91
C GLU A 379 13.75 11.80 -12.58
N LYS A 380 13.50 13.09 -12.34
CA LYS A 380 12.44 13.88 -12.96
C LYS A 380 13.00 15.18 -13.53
N GLY A 381 12.42 15.64 -14.63
CA GLY A 381 12.89 16.84 -15.32
C GLY A 381 14.11 16.57 -16.21
N THR A 382 15.06 17.50 -16.22
CA THR A 382 16.28 17.46 -17.02
C THR A 382 17.50 17.68 -16.14
N GLU A 383 18.72 17.46 -16.68
CA GLU A 383 19.96 17.75 -15.98
C GLU A 383 20.06 19.24 -15.58
N ALA A 384 19.56 20.13 -16.44
CA ALA A 384 19.56 21.59 -16.18
C ALA A 384 18.54 22.00 -15.11
N ARG A 385 17.44 21.25 -14.93
CA ARG A 385 16.40 21.50 -13.93
C ARG A 385 15.67 20.19 -13.63
N GLY A 386 15.92 19.61 -12.47
CA GLY A 386 15.37 18.30 -12.15
C GLY A 386 15.31 17.97 -10.65
N ILE A 387 14.79 16.78 -10.39
CA ILE A 387 14.76 16.14 -9.07
C ILE A 387 15.30 14.73 -9.23
N ARG A 388 16.35 14.40 -8.48
CA ARG A 388 16.82 13.03 -8.30
C ARG A 388 16.11 12.39 -7.11
N ILE A 389 15.63 11.18 -7.28
CA ILE A 389 15.00 10.40 -6.22
C ILE A 389 16.05 9.44 -5.68
N ASP A 390 16.53 9.71 -4.48
CA ASP A 390 17.64 8.96 -3.87
C ASP A 390 17.17 7.68 -3.22
N ARG A 391 15.97 7.68 -2.63
CA ARG A 391 15.38 6.55 -1.93
C ARG A 391 13.86 6.60 -2.00
N VAL A 392 13.25 5.43 -2.12
CA VAL A 392 11.82 5.23 -1.94
C VAL A 392 11.58 4.36 -0.73
N SER A 393 10.58 4.68 0.06
CA SER A 393 10.21 3.97 1.28
C SER A 393 8.71 4.11 1.50
N GLY A 394 8.18 3.47 2.52
CA GLY A 394 6.79 3.60 2.89
C GLY A 394 6.23 2.32 3.48
N GLY A 395 4.93 2.28 3.62
CA GLY A 395 4.17 1.16 4.15
C GLY A 395 2.79 1.58 4.60
N LEU A 396 2.15 0.70 5.34
CA LEU A 396 0.83 0.90 5.90
C LEU A 396 0.92 1.49 7.31
N GLU A 397 -0.11 2.21 7.73
CA GLU A 397 -0.29 2.52 9.14
C GLU A 397 -0.84 1.29 9.89
N MET A 398 -0.11 0.84 10.89
CA MET A 398 -0.45 -0.37 11.65
C MET A 398 -1.06 0.01 13.01
N MET A 399 -2.35 -0.24 13.17
CA MET A 399 -3.09 0.01 14.42
C MET A 399 -3.56 -1.30 15.08
N SER A 400 -2.86 -2.40 14.81
CA SER A 400 -3.12 -3.74 15.34
C SER A 400 -1.80 -4.47 15.62
N ARG A 401 -1.89 -5.72 16.08
CA ARG A 401 -0.72 -6.58 16.30
C ARG A 401 -0.17 -7.22 15.02
N GLN A 402 -0.90 -7.15 13.93
CA GLN A 402 -0.41 -7.60 12.63
C GLN A 402 0.78 -6.74 12.18
N CYS A 403 1.74 -7.37 11.49
CA CYS A 403 2.85 -6.69 10.85
C CYS A 403 2.78 -6.92 9.34
N VAL A 404 3.34 -6.00 8.55
CA VAL A 404 3.42 -6.17 7.09
C VAL A 404 4.85 -5.90 6.63
N CYS A 405 5.43 -6.89 5.94
CA CYS A 405 6.72 -6.76 5.28
C CYS A 405 6.53 -6.27 3.85
N HIS A 406 6.80 -5.00 3.60
CA HIS A 406 6.79 -4.43 2.25
C HIS A 406 8.12 -4.72 1.57
N VAL A 407 8.06 -5.12 0.28
CA VAL A 407 9.20 -5.60 -0.50
C VAL A 407 9.24 -4.93 -1.86
N TRP A 408 10.38 -4.38 -2.24
CA TRP A 408 10.63 -3.85 -3.59
C TRP A 408 12.12 -3.80 -3.88
N THR A 409 12.49 -3.60 -5.15
CA THR A 409 13.84 -3.16 -5.51
C THR A 409 13.80 -1.71 -5.96
N PHE A 410 14.81 -0.94 -5.56
CA PHE A 410 15.05 0.41 -6.07
C PHE A 410 16.55 0.69 -6.08
N ARG A 411 17.07 1.31 -7.15
CA ARG A 411 18.50 1.55 -7.33
C ARG A 411 19.35 0.28 -7.16
N ASP A 412 18.87 -0.81 -7.78
CA ASP A 412 19.54 -2.11 -7.78
C ASP A 412 19.67 -2.76 -6.38
N GLN A 413 18.97 -2.24 -5.38
CA GLN A 413 18.94 -2.76 -4.01
C GLN A 413 17.57 -3.35 -3.68
N LEU A 414 17.56 -4.57 -3.11
CA LEU A 414 16.37 -5.17 -2.53
C LEU A 414 16.10 -4.51 -1.18
N CYS A 415 14.91 -3.94 -1.04
CA CYS A 415 14.46 -3.19 0.12
C CYS A 415 13.34 -3.95 0.84
N LEU A 416 13.45 -4.04 2.15
CA LEU A 416 12.46 -4.60 3.05
C LEU A 416 12.06 -3.57 4.11
N ASN A 417 10.77 -3.29 4.23
CA ASN A 417 10.19 -2.48 5.31
C ASN A 417 9.20 -3.33 6.09
N LEU A 418 9.55 -3.73 7.29
CA LEU A 418 8.59 -4.34 8.22
C LEU A 418 7.90 -3.22 9.01
N VAL A 419 6.62 -2.97 8.72
CA VAL A 419 5.80 -2.02 9.47
C VAL A 419 5.13 -2.72 10.63
N TYR A 420 5.14 -2.08 11.80
CA TYR A 420 4.60 -2.59 13.05
C TYR A 420 4.15 -1.45 13.97
N ASN A 421 3.40 -1.77 15.01
CA ASN A 421 3.00 -0.79 16.01
C ASN A 421 3.90 -0.90 17.26
N GLU A 422 4.46 0.23 17.70
CA GLU A 422 5.42 0.29 18.81
C GLU A 422 4.85 -0.10 20.17
N ALA A 423 3.51 -0.05 20.36
CA ALA A 423 2.88 -0.48 21.60
C ALA A 423 2.90 -2.02 21.78
N PHE A 424 3.11 -2.76 20.69
CA PHE A 424 3.06 -4.23 20.71
C PHE A 424 4.43 -4.88 20.57
N TYR A 425 5.40 -4.20 19.92
CA TYR A 425 6.67 -4.80 19.60
C TYR A 425 7.85 -3.85 19.85
N GLU A 426 8.89 -4.40 20.41
CA GLU A 426 10.15 -3.67 20.59
C GLU A 426 10.93 -3.57 19.27
N LYS A 427 11.55 -2.40 19.05
CA LYS A 427 12.36 -2.14 17.84
C LYS A 427 13.42 -3.21 17.59
N ALA A 428 14.13 -3.65 18.64
CA ALA A 428 15.21 -4.66 18.51
C ALA A 428 14.68 -6.00 17.97
N VAL A 429 13.47 -6.42 18.36
CA VAL A 429 12.82 -7.65 17.87
C VAL A 429 12.49 -7.51 16.39
N MET A 430 11.94 -6.37 15.97
CA MET A 430 11.57 -6.11 14.58
C MET A 430 12.78 -5.94 13.66
N ASP A 431 13.82 -5.26 14.11
CA ASP A 431 15.12 -5.21 13.40
C ASP A 431 15.74 -6.61 13.27
N GLY A 432 15.68 -7.42 14.33
CA GLY A 432 16.10 -8.81 14.30
C GLY A 432 15.30 -9.67 13.31
N PHE A 433 14.01 -9.41 13.16
CA PHE A 433 13.16 -10.11 12.20
C PHE A 433 13.64 -9.89 10.76
N VAL A 434 13.81 -8.64 10.33
CA VAL A 434 14.28 -8.35 8.95
C VAL A 434 15.70 -8.86 8.72
N GLY A 435 16.55 -8.88 9.77
CA GLY A 435 17.86 -9.51 9.75
C GLY A 435 17.77 -11.01 9.44
N ARG A 436 16.85 -11.75 10.10
CA ARG A 436 16.60 -13.17 9.85
C ARG A 436 16.06 -13.44 8.44
N VAL A 437 15.23 -12.57 7.91
CA VAL A 437 14.77 -12.67 6.51
C VAL A 437 15.98 -12.61 5.57
N ARG A 438 16.90 -11.66 5.77
CA ARG A 438 18.15 -11.57 4.98
C ARG A 438 19.02 -12.83 5.14
N GLU A 439 19.26 -13.27 6.38
CA GLU A 439 20.06 -14.48 6.65
C GLU A 439 19.47 -15.71 5.94
N SER A 440 18.15 -15.90 6.02
CA SER A 440 17.44 -16.96 5.32
C SER A 440 17.63 -16.88 3.81
N LEU A 441 17.43 -15.70 3.20
CA LEU A 441 17.62 -15.50 1.76
C LEU A 441 19.04 -15.87 1.32
N LEU A 442 20.06 -15.37 2.03
CA LEU A 442 21.45 -15.63 1.67
C LEU A 442 21.80 -17.11 1.87
N LYS A 443 21.43 -17.70 2.99
CA LYS A 443 21.67 -19.11 3.28
C LYS A 443 21.07 -20.04 2.22
N GLU A 444 19.81 -19.82 1.86
CA GLU A 444 19.07 -20.72 0.99
C GLU A 444 19.40 -20.53 -0.50
N LEU A 445 19.81 -19.32 -0.91
CA LEU A 445 20.03 -18.99 -2.31
C LEU A 445 21.49 -18.90 -2.72
N THR A 446 22.40 -18.55 -1.79
CA THR A 446 23.80 -18.25 -2.13
C THR A 446 24.83 -19.17 -1.45
N ALA A 447 24.36 -20.13 -0.63
CA ALA A 447 25.20 -21.12 0.03
C ALA A 447 25.65 -22.26 -0.91
#